data_c7dcbf46038bbe5d2482aa5623e97fb8
#
_entry.id   c7dcbf46038bbe5d2482aa5623e97fb8
#
_cell.length_a   1.000
_cell.length_b   1.000
_cell.length_c   1.000
_cell.angle_alpha   90.00
_cell.angle_beta   90.00
_cell.angle_gamma   90.00
#
_symmetry.space_group_name_H-M   'P 1'
#
loop_
_entity.id
_entity.type
_entity.pdbx_description
1 polymer ?
#
loop_
_entity_poly.entity_id
_entity_poly.type
_entity_poly.pdbx_seq_one_letter_code
_entity_poly.pdbx_strand_id
1 'polypeptide(L)'
;IMINGFEDGRVTTVAFAPGQHYHIADRALVEVRYGEEAMYAAAERGIMKLYLAEDGYAGAVDTENTRAARAAVQKALPHLQLTQSSPGNIEIMPENAGKGTALAFLANYLGFEREQVMAMGDAENDLSMLEYAYHSVAMANASPAVQKACRYQTLSNDECGVAAMIDRVLAMQ
;
A
#
# COMPACT_ATOMS: atom_id res chain seq x y z
N ILE A 1 10.93 -12.62 1.78
CA ILE A 1 9.62 -12.71 1.10
C ILE A 1 8.55 -12.88 2.15
N MET A 2 7.47 -12.16 2.02
CA MET A 2 6.26 -12.35 2.84
C MET A 2 5.04 -12.46 1.94
N ILE A 3 4.09 -13.28 2.34
CA ILE A 3 2.79 -13.43 1.70
C ILE A 3 1.72 -12.93 2.66
N ASN A 4 0.89 -12.02 2.22
CA ASN A 4 -0.33 -11.64 2.92
C ASN A 4 -1.53 -12.30 2.27
N GLY A 5 -2.34 -12.95 3.05
CA GLY A 5 -3.55 -13.63 2.66
C GLY A 5 -4.71 -13.33 3.59
N PHE A 6 -5.84 -13.98 3.34
CA PHE A 6 -7.04 -13.86 4.16
C PHE A 6 -7.59 -15.26 4.43
N GLU A 7 -7.72 -15.63 5.70
CA GLU A 7 -8.18 -16.95 6.13
C GLU A 7 -9.16 -16.79 7.29
N ASP A 8 -10.31 -17.41 7.19
CA ASP A 8 -11.36 -17.43 8.23
C ASP A 8 -11.74 -16.04 8.77
N GLY A 9 -11.81 -15.04 7.87
CA GLY A 9 -12.15 -13.67 8.24
C GLY A 9 -11.00 -12.86 8.86
N ARG A 10 -9.75 -13.36 8.79
CA ARG A 10 -8.57 -12.71 9.37
C ARG A 10 -7.47 -12.54 8.35
N VAL A 11 -6.70 -11.48 8.49
CA VAL A 11 -5.47 -11.29 7.74
C VAL A 11 -4.40 -12.22 8.30
N THR A 12 -3.77 -12.99 7.41
CA THR A 12 -2.64 -13.86 7.73
C THR A 12 -1.39 -13.38 7.04
N THR A 13 -0.25 -13.53 7.69
CA THR A 13 1.06 -13.24 7.10
C THR A 13 1.93 -14.48 7.21
N VAL A 14 2.55 -14.85 6.10
CA VAL A 14 3.54 -15.93 6.07
C VAL A 14 4.87 -15.35 5.61
N ALA A 15 5.93 -15.53 6.39
CA ALA A 15 7.28 -15.10 6.08
C ALA A 15 8.19 -16.30 5.81
N PHE A 16 9.18 -16.12 4.92
CA PHE A 16 10.13 -17.20 4.60
C PHE A 16 10.96 -17.62 5.81
N ALA A 17 11.42 -16.67 6.62
CA ALA A 17 12.21 -16.95 7.82
C ALA A 17 11.86 -15.99 8.96
N PRO A 18 12.06 -16.40 10.23
CA PRO A 18 11.95 -15.51 11.38
C PRO A 18 12.95 -14.34 11.26
N GLY A 19 12.52 -13.15 11.64
CA GLY A 19 13.32 -11.93 11.55
C GLY A 19 13.20 -11.16 10.23
N GLN A 20 12.66 -11.75 9.19
CA GLN A 20 12.31 -11.08 7.93
C GLN A 20 10.93 -10.39 7.97
N HIS A 21 10.32 -10.34 9.13
CA HIS A 21 9.05 -9.67 9.32
C HIS A 21 9.31 -8.25 9.78
N TYR A 22 8.85 -7.33 9.02
CA TYR A 22 8.73 -5.96 9.43
C TYR A 22 7.93 -5.84 10.72
N HIS A 23 8.28 -4.80 11.47
CA HIS A 23 7.57 -4.25 12.60
C HIS A 23 6.05 -4.29 12.40
N ILE A 24 5.48 -5.48 12.46
CA ILE A 24 4.06 -5.62 12.68
C ILE A 24 3.91 -5.24 14.15
N ALA A 25 3.67 -3.95 14.37
CA ALA A 25 3.52 -3.37 15.69
C ALA A 25 2.44 -4.07 16.52
N ASP A 26 1.53 -4.78 15.84
CA ASP A 26 0.44 -5.52 16.44
C ASP A 26 0.48 -7.00 16.08
N ARG A 27 1.48 -7.72 16.57
CA ARG A 27 1.51 -9.19 16.54
C ARG A 27 0.27 -9.84 17.15
N ALA A 28 -0.50 -9.10 17.94
CA ALA A 28 -1.74 -9.57 18.54
C ALA A 28 -2.91 -9.66 17.53
N LEU A 29 -2.82 -8.97 16.40
CA LEU A 29 -3.90 -8.90 15.40
C LEU A 29 -3.63 -9.71 14.14
N VAL A 30 -2.38 -10.15 13.92
CA VAL A 30 -1.99 -10.86 12.70
C VAL A 30 -1.27 -12.15 13.07
N GLU A 31 -1.78 -13.27 12.60
CA GLU A 31 -1.10 -14.55 12.72
C GLU A 31 0.08 -14.60 11.75
N VAL A 32 1.28 -14.82 12.27
CA VAL A 32 2.49 -14.96 11.45
C VAL A 32 2.97 -16.39 11.46
N ARG A 33 3.02 -17.02 10.29
CA ARG A 33 3.57 -18.35 10.08
C ARG A 33 4.91 -18.25 9.34
N TYR A 34 5.76 -19.25 9.47
CA TYR A 34 7.10 -19.23 8.89
C TYR A 34 7.41 -20.50 8.11
N GLY A 35 8.29 -20.35 7.13
CA GLY A 35 8.89 -21.43 6.37
C GLY A 35 8.24 -21.67 5.01
N GLU A 36 8.96 -22.44 4.21
CA GLU A 36 8.62 -22.69 2.81
C GLU A 36 7.30 -23.44 2.65
N GLU A 37 7.06 -24.45 3.47
CA GLU A 37 5.80 -25.21 3.46
C GLU A 37 4.59 -24.32 3.76
N ALA A 38 4.71 -23.42 4.76
CA ALA A 38 3.67 -22.47 5.09
C ALA A 38 3.41 -21.46 3.94
N MET A 39 4.45 -21.09 3.20
CA MET A 39 4.32 -20.22 2.02
C MET A 39 3.57 -20.90 0.88
N TYR A 40 3.87 -22.16 0.57
CA TYR A 40 3.13 -22.91 -0.45
C TYR A 40 1.67 -23.10 -0.06
N ALA A 41 1.42 -23.48 1.19
CA ALA A 41 0.05 -23.61 1.70
C ALA A 41 -0.74 -22.28 1.66
N ALA A 42 -0.09 -21.15 1.91
CA ALA A 42 -0.72 -19.84 1.75
C ALA A 42 -1.01 -19.51 0.29
N ALA A 43 -0.10 -19.86 -0.63
CA ALA A 43 -0.27 -19.63 -2.05
C ALA A 43 -1.46 -20.41 -2.64
N GLU A 44 -1.69 -21.64 -2.18
CA GLU A 44 -2.84 -22.46 -2.60
C GLU A 44 -4.18 -21.86 -2.16
N ARG A 45 -4.21 -21.13 -1.04
CA ARG A 45 -5.43 -20.47 -0.54
C ARG A 45 -5.72 -19.12 -1.17
N GLY A 46 -4.79 -18.59 -1.92
CA GLY A 46 -4.87 -17.30 -2.57
C GLY A 46 -4.00 -16.23 -1.89
N ILE A 47 -3.29 -15.50 -2.71
CA ILE A 47 -2.38 -14.44 -2.29
C ILE A 47 -3.04 -13.09 -2.55
N MET A 48 -3.23 -12.30 -1.50
CA MET A 48 -3.66 -10.91 -1.62
C MET A 48 -2.51 -9.99 -2.05
N LYS A 49 -1.33 -10.19 -1.44
CA LYS A 49 -0.13 -9.41 -1.69
C LYS A 49 1.12 -10.22 -1.38
N LEU A 50 2.10 -10.17 -2.29
CA LEU A 50 3.48 -10.56 -2.01
C LEU A 50 4.29 -9.31 -1.66
N TYR A 51 5.17 -9.46 -0.69
CA TYR A 51 6.07 -8.41 -0.25
C TYR A 51 7.51 -8.92 -0.33
N LEU A 52 8.34 -8.21 -1.08
CA LEU A 52 9.77 -8.47 -1.18
C LEU A 52 10.52 -7.31 -0.55
N ALA A 53 11.51 -7.62 0.29
CA ALA A 53 12.44 -6.65 0.83
C ALA A 53 13.81 -7.29 1.03
N GLU A 54 14.88 -6.50 1.01
CA GLU A 54 16.21 -6.96 1.35
C GLU A 54 16.39 -7.13 2.85
N ASP A 55 17.24 -8.09 3.25
CA ASP A 55 17.62 -8.27 4.64
C ASP A 55 18.38 -7.04 5.15
N GLY A 56 18.08 -6.65 6.40
CA GLY A 56 18.71 -5.49 7.01
C GLY A 56 18.12 -4.15 6.56
N TYR A 57 16.99 -4.18 5.92
CA TYR A 57 16.29 -2.98 5.46
C TYR A 57 15.94 -2.04 6.63
N ALA A 58 16.74 -0.99 6.75
CA ALA A 58 16.40 0.24 7.46
C ALA A 58 16.34 1.40 6.44
N GLY A 59 15.90 1.10 5.22
CA GLY A 59 16.30 1.74 4.02
C GLY A 59 15.61 3.04 3.67
N ALA A 60 16.45 4.01 3.39
CA ALA A 60 16.04 5.28 2.81
C ALA A 60 16.13 5.29 1.28
N VAL A 61 16.64 4.23 0.63
CA VAL A 61 16.89 4.22 -0.82
C VAL A 61 16.69 2.85 -1.45
N ASP A 62 16.22 2.82 -2.70
CA ASP A 62 16.21 1.62 -3.52
C ASP A 62 17.64 1.20 -3.86
N THR A 63 17.96 -0.04 -3.56
CA THR A 63 19.22 -0.64 -3.95
C THR A 63 19.21 -1.07 -5.41
N GLU A 64 20.38 -1.41 -5.94
CA GLU A 64 20.48 -2.00 -7.27
C GLU A 64 19.74 -3.36 -7.34
N ASN A 65 19.82 -4.16 -6.29
CA ASN A 65 19.12 -5.44 -6.19
C ASN A 65 17.59 -5.26 -6.20
N THR A 66 17.07 -4.28 -5.46
CA THR A 66 15.62 -3.98 -5.46
C THR A 66 15.15 -3.56 -6.85
N ARG A 67 15.91 -2.70 -7.54
CA ARG A 67 15.58 -2.29 -8.91
C ARG A 67 15.64 -3.45 -9.90
N ALA A 68 16.67 -4.29 -9.81
CA ALA A 68 16.80 -5.47 -10.65
C ALA A 68 15.67 -6.49 -10.42
N ALA A 69 15.34 -6.75 -9.15
CA ALA A 69 14.22 -7.62 -8.79
C ALA A 69 12.88 -7.10 -9.31
N ARG A 70 12.61 -5.79 -9.17
CA ARG A 70 11.42 -5.15 -9.74
C ARG A 70 11.33 -5.35 -11.24
N ALA A 71 12.40 -5.08 -11.97
CA ALA A 71 12.44 -5.25 -13.41
C ALA A 71 12.23 -6.70 -13.84
N ALA A 72 12.82 -7.66 -13.10
CA ALA A 72 12.66 -9.08 -13.36
C ALA A 72 11.20 -9.53 -13.16
N VAL A 73 10.56 -9.12 -12.07
CA VAL A 73 9.15 -9.44 -11.79
C VAL A 73 8.24 -8.80 -12.84
N GLN A 74 8.43 -7.53 -13.17
CA GLN A 74 7.63 -6.84 -14.18
C GLN A 74 7.73 -7.49 -15.56
N LYS A 75 8.91 -7.98 -15.91
CA LYS A 75 9.14 -8.70 -17.18
C LYS A 75 8.48 -10.09 -17.18
N ALA A 76 8.57 -10.82 -16.06
CA ALA A 76 8.05 -12.17 -15.95
C ALA A 76 6.52 -12.21 -15.80
N LEU A 77 5.95 -11.23 -15.10
CA LEU A 77 4.54 -11.16 -14.70
C LEU A 77 3.96 -9.77 -15.02
N PRO A 78 3.89 -9.38 -16.31
CA PRO A 78 3.51 -8.02 -16.73
C PRO A 78 2.06 -7.64 -16.38
N HIS A 79 1.22 -8.63 -16.07
CA HIS A 79 -0.17 -8.46 -15.67
C HIS A 79 -0.35 -8.20 -14.16
N LEU A 80 0.73 -8.25 -13.37
CA LEU A 80 0.65 -7.93 -11.95
C LEU A 80 0.98 -6.45 -11.70
N GLN A 81 0.33 -5.91 -10.70
CA GLN A 81 0.61 -4.57 -10.23
C GLN A 81 1.79 -4.59 -9.25
N LEU A 82 2.79 -3.77 -9.53
CA LEU A 82 3.93 -3.56 -8.65
C LEU A 82 3.84 -2.17 -8.06
N THR A 83 3.82 -2.09 -6.74
CA THR A 83 3.86 -0.83 -5.99
C THR A 83 4.99 -0.84 -4.97
N GLN A 84 5.14 0.27 -4.28
CA GLN A 84 6.16 0.49 -3.26
C GLN A 84 5.58 1.37 -2.17
N SER A 85 5.66 0.94 -0.92
CA SER A 85 5.22 1.72 0.24
C SER A 85 6.39 2.42 0.95
N SER A 86 7.60 1.96 0.68
CA SER A 86 8.84 2.58 1.16
C SER A 86 10.01 2.17 0.26
N PRO A 87 11.11 2.94 0.19
CA PRO A 87 12.29 2.56 -0.57
C PRO A 87 12.78 1.17 -0.17
N GLY A 88 13.28 0.38 -1.13
CA GLY A 88 13.83 -0.97 -0.88
C GLY A 88 12.81 -2.08 -0.73
N ASN A 89 11.52 -1.82 -0.92
CA ASN A 89 10.52 -2.87 -1.00
C ASN A 89 9.83 -2.96 -2.37
N ILE A 90 9.21 -4.10 -2.62
CA ILE A 90 8.35 -4.34 -3.77
C ILE A 90 7.11 -5.03 -3.26
N GLU A 91 5.98 -4.44 -3.51
CA GLU A 91 4.66 -5.02 -3.27
C GLU A 91 4.09 -5.50 -4.60
N ILE A 92 3.71 -6.78 -4.66
CA ILE A 92 3.20 -7.42 -5.86
C ILE A 92 1.77 -7.84 -5.58
N MET A 93 0.85 -7.38 -6.41
CA MET A 93 -0.59 -7.58 -6.24
C MET A 93 -1.24 -7.96 -7.57
N PRO A 94 -2.43 -8.56 -7.55
CA PRO A 94 -3.26 -8.71 -8.75
C PRO A 94 -3.49 -7.35 -9.44
N GLU A 95 -3.67 -7.36 -10.76
CA GLU A 95 -3.82 -6.15 -11.59
C GLU A 95 -4.87 -5.17 -11.06
N ASN A 96 -5.97 -5.70 -10.52
CA ASN A 96 -7.09 -4.89 -10.02
C ASN A 96 -7.08 -4.71 -8.50
N ALA A 97 -5.99 -5.03 -7.81
CA ALA A 97 -5.88 -4.92 -6.36
C ALA A 97 -5.04 -3.70 -5.98
N GLY A 98 -5.64 -2.54 -5.95
CA GLY A 98 -4.98 -1.30 -5.56
C GLY A 98 -5.87 -0.38 -4.73
N LYS A 99 -5.27 0.62 -4.09
CA LYS A 99 -6.01 1.60 -3.26
C LYS A 99 -7.08 2.33 -4.08
N GLY A 100 -6.80 2.66 -5.35
CA GLY A 100 -7.75 3.31 -6.25
C GLY A 100 -8.94 2.43 -6.58
N THR A 101 -8.70 1.17 -6.92
CA THR A 101 -9.77 0.21 -7.21
C THR A 101 -10.64 -0.05 -5.97
N ALA A 102 -10.00 -0.17 -4.80
CA ALA A 102 -10.71 -0.36 -3.53
C ALA A 102 -11.57 0.86 -3.19
N LEU A 103 -11.05 2.08 -3.39
CA LEU A 103 -11.81 3.31 -3.17
C LEU A 103 -12.99 3.43 -4.12
N ALA A 104 -12.79 3.13 -5.41
CA ALA A 104 -13.85 3.12 -6.42
C ALA A 104 -14.95 2.11 -6.07
N PHE A 105 -14.57 0.90 -5.67
CA PHE A 105 -15.52 -0.10 -5.20
C PHE A 105 -16.30 0.39 -3.99
N LEU A 106 -15.63 0.95 -3.00
CA LEU A 106 -16.28 1.43 -1.77
C LEU A 106 -17.23 2.60 -2.04
N ALA A 107 -16.80 3.56 -2.86
CA ALA A 107 -17.66 4.68 -3.25
C ALA A 107 -18.95 4.19 -3.93
N ASN A 108 -18.81 3.29 -4.90
CA ASN A 108 -19.97 2.69 -5.58
C ASN A 108 -20.87 1.88 -4.63
N TYR A 109 -20.28 1.08 -3.74
CA TYR A 109 -21.01 0.29 -2.76
C TYR A 109 -21.83 1.16 -1.79
N LEU A 110 -21.29 2.31 -1.40
CA LEU A 110 -21.94 3.27 -0.50
C LEU A 110 -22.85 4.27 -1.23
N GLY A 111 -22.89 4.25 -2.57
CA GLY A 111 -23.71 5.15 -3.37
C GLY A 111 -23.18 6.58 -3.45
N PHE A 112 -21.86 6.78 -3.32
CA PHE A 112 -21.22 8.07 -3.49
C PHE A 112 -20.76 8.28 -4.92
N GLU A 113 -21.01 9.46 -5.46
CA GLU A 113 -20.40 9.92 -6.69
C GLU A 113 -18.94 10.31 -6.47
N ARG A 114 -18.14 10.26 -7.52
CA ARG A 114 -16.71 10.59 -7.45
C ARG A 114 -16.44 11.98 -6.85
N GLU A 115 -17.29 12.94 -7.15
CA GLU A 115 -17.25 14.32 -6.68
C GLU A 115 -17.44 14.46 -5.16
N GLN A 116 -17.98 13.42 -4.53
CA GLN A 116 -18.19 13.36 -3.07
C GLN A 116 -17.04 12.66 -2.34
N VAL A 117 -16.03 12.20 -3.09
CA VAL A 117 -14.92 11.43 -2.54
C VAL A 117 -13.69 12.30 -2.35
N MET A 118 -13.16 12.31 -1.13
CA MET A 118 -11.85 12.86 -0.79
C MET A 118 -10.88 11.73 -0.45
N ALA A 119 -9.64 11.86 -0.92
CA ALA A 119 -8.54 10.97 -0.55
C ALA A 119 -7.29 11.78 -0.21
N MET A 120 -6.55 11.32 0.78
CA MET A 120 -5.28 11.90 1.23
C MET A 120 -4.18 10.87 1.16
N GLY A 121 -2.98 11.28 0.73
CA GLY A 121 -1.85 10.37 0.60
C GLY A 121 -0.51 11.07 0.51
N ASP A 122 0.57 10.30 0.66
CA ASP A 122 1.94 10.83 0.66
C ASP A 122 2.93 10.01 -0.19
N ALA A 123 2.60 8.78 -0.56
CA ALA A 123 3.49 7.87 -1.27
C ALA A 123 2.93 7.45 -2.64
N GLU A 124 3.80 6.88 -3.49
CA GLU A 124 3.41 6.50 -4.85
C GLU A 124 2.31 5.42 -4.90
N ASN A 125 2.22 4.57 -3.89
CA ASN A 125 1.15 3.58 -3.79
C ASN A 125 -0.23 4.20 -3.52
N ASP A 126 -0.30 5.51 -3.21
CA ASP A 126 -1.54 6.27 -3.05
C ASP A 126 -2.01 6.91 -4.37
N LEU A 127 -1.14 7.01 -5.38
CA LEU A 127 -1.45 7.73 -6.62
C LEU A 127 -2.78 7.27 -7.26
N SER A 128 -3.00 5.97 -7.35
CA SER A 128 -4.24 5.44 -7.94
C SER A 128 -5.50 5.87 -7.18
N MET A 129 -5.42 5.97 -5.86
CA MET A 129 -6.51 6.46 -5.01
C MET A 129 -6.70 7.97 -5.17
N LEU A 130 -5.62 8.71 -5.23
CA LEU A 130 -5.63 10.17 -5.41
C LEU A 130 -6.12 10.57 -6.81
N GLU A 131 -5.79 9.79 -7.84
CA GLU A 131 -6.30 9.98 -9.21
C GLU A 131 -7.79 9.68 -9.32
N TYR A 132 -8.30 8.70 -8.57
CA TYR A 132 -9.72 8.40 -8.54
C TYR A 132 -10.51 9.49 -7.81
N ALA A 133 -10.06 9.92 -6.63
CA ALA A 133 -10.78 10.89 -5.82
C ALA A 133 -10.88 12.26 -6.50
N TYR A 134 -12.08 12.85 -6.52
CA TYR A 134 -12.24 14.22 -7.03
C TYR A 134 -11.50 15.22 -6.15
N HIS A 135 -11.57 15.06 -4.82
CA HIS A 135 -10.86 15.88 -3.86
C HIS A 135 -9.57 15.18 -3.42
N SER A 136 -8.57 15.16 -4.29
CA SER A 136 -7.26 14.59 -3.98
C SER A 136 -6.40 15.58 -3.20
N VAL A 137 -5.80 15.10 -2.10
CA VAL A 137 -5.03 15.90 -1.15
C VAL A 137 -3.65 15.27 -0.94
N ALA A 138 -2.59 16.00 -1.21
CA ALA A 138 -1.23 15.61 -0.88
C ALA A 138 -0.88 16.04 0.55
N MET A 139 -0.27 15.15 1.32
CA MET A 139 0.38 15.50 2.59
C MET A 139 1.61 16.36 2.31
N ALA A 140 2.00 17.25 3.24
CA ALA A 140 3.19 18.10 3.05
C ALA A 140 4.49 17.29 2.93
N ASN A 141 4.56 16.12 3.56
CA ASN A 141 5.67 15.18 3.44
C ASN A 141 5.58 14.27 2.20
N ALA A 142 4.60 14.48 1.31
CA ALA A 142 4.41 13.64 0.14
C ALA A 142 5.55 13.77 -0.88
N SER A 143 5.77 12.71 -1.66
CA SER A 143 6.71 12.72 -2.77
C SER A 143 6.33 13.80 -3.81
N PRO A 144 7.29 14.35 -4.57
CA PRO A 144 7.00 15.34 -5.61
C PRO A 144 5.97 14.86 -6.65
N ALA A 145 5.93 13.58 -6.94
CA ALA A 145 4.96 12.99 -7.86
C ALA A 145 3.54 13.10 -7.30
N VAL A 146 3.34 12.77 -6.02
CA VAL A 146 2.05 12.87 -5.33
C VAL A 146 1.63 14.33 -5.20
N GLN A 147 2.54 15.23 -4.81
CA GLN A 147 2.23 16.67 -4.70
C GLN A 147 1.73 17.25 -6.02
N LYS A 148 2.33 16.84 -7.14
CA LYS A 148 1.94 17.29 -8.49
C LYS A 148 0.60 16.73 -8.96
N ALA A 149 0.25 15.51 -8.52
CA ALA A 149 -0.98 14.82 -8.93
C ALA A 149 -2.23 15.32 -8.20
N CYS A 150 -2.09 15.95 -7.04
CA CYS A 150 -3.20 16.34 -6.19
C CYS A 150 -3.70 17.76 -6.44
N ARG A 151 -5.01 17.95 -6.21
CA ARG A 151 -5.66 19.28 -6.31
C ARG A 151 -5.40 20.16 -5.09
N TYR A 152 -5.23 19.54 -3.92
CA TYR A 152 -5.08 20.23 -2.64
C TYR A 152 -3.83 19.72 -1.92
N GLN A 153 -3.40 20.49 -0.95
CA GLN A 153 -2.33 20.12 -0.02
C GLN A 153 -2.79 20.37 1.41
N THR A 154 -2.26 19.59 2.33
CA THR A 154 -2.44 19.74 3.77
C THR A 154 -1.09 19.70 4.50
N LEU A 155 -1.11 19.74 5.83
CA LEU A 155 0.09 19.63 6.66
C LEU A 155 0.72 18.22 6.55
N SER A 156 1.89 18.04 7.12
CA SER A 156 2.58 16.74 7.17
C SER A 156 1.88 15.76 8.12
N ASN A 157 2.29 14.50 8.05
CA ASN A 157 1.87 13.47 9.00
C ASN A 157 2.23 13.85 10.44
N ASP A 158 3.40 14.46 10.66
CA ASP A 158 3.88 14.90 11.99
C ASP A 158 3.09 16.09 12.54
N GLU A 159 2.44 16.85 11.66
CA GLU A 159 1.62 18.03 11.99
C GLU A 159 0.11 17.74 11.94
N CYS A 160 -0.29 16.47 12.03
CA CYS A 160 -1.69 16.05 11.97
C CYS A 160 -2.44 16.49 10.70
N GLY A 161 -1.79 16.43 9.53
CA GLY A 161 -2.33 16.94 8.27
C GLY A 161 -3.68 16.38 7.86
N VAL A 162 -3.97 15.12 8.19
CA VAL A 162 -5.29 14.51 7.94
C VAL A 162 -6.38 15.23 8.74
N ALA A 163 -6.17 15.43 10.05
CA ALA A 163 -7.11 16.15 10.91
C ALA A 163 -7.32 17.58 10.45
N ALA A 164 -6.23 18.30 10.14
CA ALA A 164 -6.29 19.67 9.64
C ALA A 164 -7.13 19.81 8.36
N MET A 165 -7.05 18.83 7.44
CA MET A 165 -7.88 18.86 6.23
C MET A 165 -9.35 18.55 6.54
N ILE A 166 -9.64 17.60 7.44
CA ILE A 166 -11.01 17.31 7.87
C ILE A 166 -11.64 18.54 8.51
N ASP A 167 -10.94 19.22 9.42
CA ASP A 167 -11.42 20.44 10.06
C ASP A 167 -11.71 21.55 9.04
N ARG A 168 -10.83 21.68 8.04
CA ARG A 168 -11.04 22.64 6.94
C ARG A 168 -12.30 22.35 6.15
N VAL A 169 -12.59 21.09 5.84
CA VAL A 169 -13.81 20.70 5.12
C VAL A 169 -15.06 20.93 5.97
N LEU A 170 -15.01 20.58 7.25
CA LEU A 170 -16.14 20.82 8.17
C LEU A 170 -16.45 22.31 8.37
N ALA A 171 -15.44 23.17 8.32
CA ALA A 171 -15.62 24.62 8.42
C ALA A 171 -16.20 25.26 7.14
N MET A 172 -16.32 24.52 6.03
CA MET A 172 -16.92 24.99 4.77
C MET A 172 -18.41 24.67 4.66
N GLN A 173 -18.96 23.89 5.58
CA GLN A 173 -20.37 23.53 5.66
C GLN A 173 -21.16 24.54 6.49
#